data_7ebd094597a9da57cfeca093c3a7f329
#
_entry.id   7ebd094597a9da57cfeca093c3a7f329
#
_cell.length_a   1.000
_cell.length_b   1.000
_cell.length_c   1.000
_cell.angle_alpha   90.00
_cell.angle_beta   90.00
_cell.angle_gamma   90.00
#
_symmetry.space_group_name_H-M   'P 1'
#
loop_
_entity.id
_entity.type
_entity.pdbx_description
1 polymer ?
#
loop_
_entity_poly.entity_id
_entity_poly.type
_entity_poly.pdbx_seq_one_letter_code
_entity_poly.pdbx_strand_id
1 'polypeptide(L)'
;MPENTLRLAVLIDADNAPRTAMKAVMAEIPVYGTPTVKRIYGDWTTPNMGTWKPILLENAITPIQQYSYTTGKNATDSAMIIDAMDLLYNNDCEGFVLVSSDSDFTRLATRLREAGKKVIGMGERKTPEPFIVACDKFIYIEVIRNAAATGAPADEAWDASRPSLKPRRRDGAVTAQGVPQSVVDLIADSLSMIADEDGFAFMGELGNLILRKHPDFDPRNYGFQKLTQLVKSLDRFEIDARPTSNPHTKHVYLRDKEAE
;
A
#
# COMPACT_ATOMS: atom_id res chain seq x y z
N MET A 1 25.00 -3.23 -11.94
CA MET A 1 24.83 -3.45 -10.50
C MET A 1 23.43 -3.96 -10.31
N PRO A 2 23.17 -5.08 -9.61
CA PRO A 2 21.81 -5.44 -9.29
C PRO A 2 21.22 -4.30 -8.47
N GLU A 3 20.03 -3.84 -8.83
CA GLU A 3 19.27 -2.88 -8.04
C GLU A 3 19.21 -3.40 -6.61
N ASN A 4 19.57 -2.54 -5.65
CA ASN A 4 19.57 -2.89 -4.23
C ASN A 4 18.10 -3.02 -3.78
N THR A 5 17.52 -4.20 -4.04
CA THR A 5 16.13 -4.49 -3.72
C THR A 5 16.01 -4.65 -2.20
N LEU A 6 15.14 -3.86 -1.57
CA LEU A 6 14.92 -3.90 -0.11
C LEU A 6 14.60 -5.31 0.37
N ARG A 7 15.30 -5.79 1.40
CA ARG A 7 14.96 -7.02 2.12
C ARG A 7 13.82 -6.71 3.09
N LEU A 8 12.70 -7.42 2.96
CA LEU A 8 11.48 -7.17 3.71
C LEU A 8 11.21 -8.29 4.71
N ALA A 9 10.84 -7.91 5.93
CA ALA A 9 10.21 -8.79 6.90
C ALA A 9 8.69 -8.65 6.79
N VAL A 10 8.01 -9.73 6.42
CA VAL A 10 6.55 -9.81 6.30
C VAL A 10 5.98 -10.45 7.56
N LEU A 11 5.24 -9.67 8.33
CA LEU A 11 4.63 -10.06 9.59
C LEU A 11 3.11 -10.01 9.45
N ILE A 12 2.45 -11.14 9.65
CA ILE A 12 1.03 -11.33 9.36
C ILE A 12 0.30 -11.66 10.66
N ASP A 13 -0.70 -10.87 10.97
CA ASP A 13 -1.62 -11.11 12.06
C ASP A 13 -2.75 -12.05 11.57
N ALA A 14 -2.75 -13.30 12.03
CA ALA A 14 -3.72 -14.30 11.58
C ALA A 14 -5.15 -14.02 12.06
N ASP A 15 -5.31 -13.28 13.14
CA ASP A 15 -6.61 -12.97 13.73
C ASP A 15 -7.34 -11.87 12.95
N ASN A 16 -6.58 -10.93 12.34
CA ASN A 16 -7.11 -9.78 11.62
C ASN A 16 -6.83 -9.77 10.10
N ALA A 17 -6.03 -10.71 9.58
CA ALA A 17 -5.76 -10.80 8.15
C ALA A 17 -6.80 -11.69 7.45
N PRO A 18 -7.42 -11.23 6.33
CA PRO A 18 -8.37 -12.05 5.59
C PRO A 18 -7.65 -13.16 4.82
N ARG A 19 -7.81 -14.40 5.30
CA ARG A 19 -7.18 -15.60 4.72
C ARG A 19 -7.38 -15.72 3.21
N THR A 20 -8.58 -15.40 2.70
CA THR A 20 -8.91 -15.50 1.27
C THR A 20 -8.14 -14.55 0.37
N ALA A 21 -7.59 -13.49 0.93
CA ALA A 21 -6.81 -12.50 0.19
C ALA A 21 -5.31 -12.78 0.22
N MET A 22 -4.85 -13.75 1.00
CA MET A 22 -3.43 -13.95 1.29
C MET A 22 -2.60 -14.25 0.04
N LYS A 23 -3.15 -15.02 -0.91
CA LYS A 23 -2.50 -15.27 -2.20
C LYS A 23 -2.22 -13.97 -2.97
N ALA A 24 -3.18 -13.05 -2.99
CA ALA A 24 -3.03 -11.76 -3.66
C ALA A 24 -2.06 -10.84 -2.89
N VAL A 25 -2.13 -10.84 -1.55
CA VAL A 25 -1.19 -10.11 -0.68
C VAL A 25 0.25 -10.56 -0.93
N MET A 26 0.50 -11.87 -0.96
CA MET A 26 1.83 -12.43 -1.21
C MET A 26 2.35 -12.16 -2.62
N ALA A 27 1.47 -12.03 -3.60
CA ALA A 27 1.82 -11.64 -4.97
C ALA A 27 2.14 -10.15 -5.12
N GLU A 28 1.59 -9.29 -4.26
CA GLU A 28 1.82 -7.84 -4.26
C GLU A 28 3.16 -7.45 -3.62
N ILE A 29 3.58 -8.15 -2.55
CA ILE A 29 4.77 -7.79 -1.75
C ILE A 29 6.06 -7.66 -2.58
N PRO A 30 6.36 -8.53 -3.56
CA PRO A 30 7.59 -8.43 -4.36
C PRO A 30 7.74 -7.12 -5.16
N VAL A 31 6.66 -6.39 -5.37
CA VAL A 31 6.69 -5.04 -6.00
C VAL A 31 7.50 -4.05 -5.16
N TYR A 32 7.56 -4.26 -3.84
CA TYR A 32 8.18 -3.34 -2.88
C TYR A 32 9.56 -3.79 -2.40
N GLY A 33 9.90 -5.06 -2.58
CA GLY A 33 11.17 -5.61 -2.15
C GLY A 33 11.15 -7.14 -2.07
N THR A 34 12.28 -7.73 -1.67
CA THR A 34 12.41 -9.17 -1.53
C THR A 34 11.96 -9.61 -0.13
N PRO A 35 10.89 -10.42 0.02
CA PRO A 35 10.44 -10.92 1.31
C PRO A 35 11.40 -12.03 1.81
N THR A 36 12.36 -11.66 2.66
CA THR A 36 13.36 -12.59 3.22
C THR A 36 12.86 -13.29 4.48
N VAL A 37 12.00 -12.64 5.25
CA VAL A 37 11.32 -13.19 6.42
C VAL A 37 9.81 -13.15 6.16
N LYS A 38 9.11 -14.28 6.38
CA LYS A 38 7.66 -14.38 6.27
C LYS A 38 7.12 -15.14 7.46
N ARG A 39 6.48 -14.46 8.39
CA ARG A 39 5.94 -15.01 9.63
C ARG A 39 4.47 -14.64 9.80
N ILE A 40 3.70 -15.57 10.35
CA ILE A 40 2.30 -15.35 10.71
C ILE A 40 2.07 -15.76 12.15
N TYR A 41 1.37 -14.92 12.90
CA TYR A 41 1.17 -15.06 14.34
C TYR A 41 -0.27 -15.43 14.65
N GLY A 42 -0.46 -16.40 15.54
CA GLY A 42 -1.79 -16.86 15.93
C GLY A 42 -1.74 -18.01 16.91
N ASP A 43 -2.90 -18.37 17.47
CA ASP A 43 -3.04 -19.59 18.26
C ASP A 43 -3.39 -20.79 17.37
N TRP A 44 -2.37 -21.48 16.90
CA TRP A 44 -2.48 -22.61 15.97
C TRP A 44 -3.09 -23.86 16.57
N THR A 45 -3.42 -23.85 17.89
CA THR A 45 -4.13 -24.94 18.56
C THR A 45 -5.65 -24.85 18.34
N THR A 46 -6.15 -23.74 17.86
CA THR A 46 -7.59 -23.56 17.61
C THR A 46 -8.02 -24.23 16.30
N PRO A 47 -9.22 -24.85 16.23
CA PRO A 47 -9.67 -25.57 15.05
C PRO A 47 -9.69 -24.76 13.76
N ASN A 48 -9.98 -23.46 13.84
CA ASN A 48 -10.09 -22.57 12.68
C ASN A 48 -8.74 -22.33 12.00
N MET A 49 -7.63 -22.45 12.71
CA MET A 49 -6.28 -22.21 12.18
C MET A 49 -5.81 -23.31 11.24
N GLY A 50 -6.35 -24.51 11.34
CA GLY A 50 -6.05 -25.61 10.39
C GLY A 50 -6.29 -25.27 8.92
N THR A 51 -7.20 -24.33 8.67
CA THR A 51 -7.53 -23.84 7.31
C THR A 51 -6.44 -22.97 6.68
N TRP A 52 -5.48 -22.48 7.46
CA TRP A 52 -4.33 -21.71 6.98
C TRP A 52 -3.24 -22.61 6.37
N LYS A 53 -3.16 -23.88 6.78
CA LYS A 53 -2.06 -24.79 6.42
C LYS A 53 -1.70 -24.81 4.93
N PRO A 54 -2.66 -24.93 3.97
CA PRO A 54 -2.33 -24.92 2.55
C PRO A 54 -1.62 -23.62 2.13
N ILE A 55 -2.14 -22.47 2.59
CA ILE A 55 -1.62 -21.14 2.25
C ILE A 55 -0.21 -20.95 2.77
N LEU A 56 0.05 -21.41 4.01
CA LEU A 56 1.38 -21.30 4.62
C LEU A 56 2.41 -22.10 3.83
N LEU A 57 2.07 -23.34 3.42
CA LEU A 57 2.95 -24.19 2.65
C LEU A 57 3.22 -23.64 1.24
N GLU A 58 2.17 -23.18 0.54
CA GLU A 58 2.29 -22.62 -0.81
C GLU A 58 3.15 -21.35 -0.87
N ASN A 59 3.16 -20.57 0.20
CA ASN A 59 3.87 -19.28 0.26
C ASN A 59 5.13 -19.31 1.11
N ALA A 60 5.51 -20.46 1.68
CA ALA A 60 6.62 -20.63 2.62
C ALA A 60 6.55 -19.60 3.77
N ILE A 61 5.37 -19.51 4.42
CA ILE A 61 5.14 -18.66 5.59
C ILE A 61 5.33 -19.48 6.84
N THR A 62 6.15 -19.00 7.78
CA THR A 62 6.43 -19.67 9.05
C THR A 62 5.36 -19.32 10.09
N PRO A 63 4.58 -20.27 10.59
CA PRO A 63 3.65 -20.02 11.68
C PRO A 63 4.40 -19.85 13.00
N ILE A 64 4.08 -18.80 13.73
CA ILE A 64 4.56 -18.53 15.10
C ILE A 64 3.40 -18.79 16.05
N GLN A 65 3.60 -19.73 16.98
CA GLN A 65 2.59 -20.10 17.96
C GLN A 65 2.58 -19.09 19.11
N GLN A 66 1.41 -18.58 19.42
CA GLN A 66 1.15 -17.83 20.64
C GLN A 66 -0.13 -18.35 21.29
N TYR A 67 -0.02 -18.91 22.51
CA TYR A 67 -1.19 -19.35 23.26
C TYR A 67 -1.97 -18.17 23.80
N SER A 68 -3.27 -18.20 23.63
CA SER A 68 -4.20 -17.26 24.28
C SER A 68 -4.49 -17.72 25.71
N TYR A 69 -3.73 -17.21 26.69
CA TYR A 69 -3.93 -17.56 28.12
C TYR A 69 -5.24 -17.04 28.69
N THR A 70 -5.82 -16.02 28.09
CA THR A 70 -7.11 -15.39 28.50
C THR A 70 -7.84 -14.93 27.24
N THR A 71 -9.13 -15.25 27.15
CA THR A 71 -9.99 -14.81 26.04
C THR A 71 -10.05 -13.28 25.97
N GLY A 72 -9.83 -12.72 24.80
CA GLY A 72 -9.94 -11.27 24.55
C GLY A 72 -8.71 -10.43 24.93
N LYS A 73 -7.53 -11.04 25.13
CA LYS A 73 -6.28 -10.30 25.30
C LYS A 73 -5.41 -10.43 24.04
N ASN A 74 -4.70 -9.35 23.69
CA ASN A 74 -3.83 -9.17 22.51
C ASN A 74 -2.50 -9.95 22.65
N ALA A 75 -2.58 -11.26 22.95
CA ALA A 75 -1.37 -12.09 23.14
C ALA A 75 -0.61 -12.28 21.81
N THR A 76 -1.35 -12.45 20.73
CA THR A 76 -0.81 -12.60 19.37
C THR A 76 -0.11 -11.33 18.93
N ASP A 77 -0.71 -10.15 19.17
CA ASP A 77 -0.13 -8.85 18.84
C ASP A 77 1.19 -8.61 19.56
N SER A 78 1.23 -8.97 20.87
CA SER A 78 2.47 -8.86 21.67
C SER A 78 3.59 -9.74 21.10
N ALA A 79 3.30 -10.96 20.67
CA ALA A 79 4.28 -11.85 20.05
C ALA A 79 4.83 -11.27 18.74
N MET A 80 3.95 -10.72 17.89
CA MET A 80 4.33 -10.07 16.64
C MET A 80 5.18 -8.82 16.88
N ILE A 81 4.85 -8.02 17.90
CA ILE A 81 5.62 -6.81 18.28
C ILE A 81 7.01 -7.18 18.76
N ILE A 82 7.13 -8.18 19.66
CA ILE A 82 8.43 -8.61 20.19
C ILE A 82 9.32 -9.13 19.06
N ASP A 83 8.80 -9.99 18.20
CA ASP A 83 9.54 -10.56 17.08
C ASP A 83 9.94 -9.50 16.05
N ALA A 84 9.09 -8.51 15.79
CA ALA A 84 9.42 -7.36 14.95
C ALA A 84 10.58 -6.55 15.52
N MET A 85 10.63 -6.36 16.85
CA MET A 85 11.72 -5.66 17.52
C MET A 85 13.02 -6.47 17.48
N ASP A 86 12.97 -7.79 17.63
CA ASP A 86 14.14 -8.66 17.49
C ASP A 86 14.71 -8.58 16.06
N LEU A 87 13.85 -8.64 15.04
CA LEU A 87 14.26 -8.47 13.64
C LEU A 87 14.85 -7.08 13.37
N LEU A 88 14.31 -6.04 14.01
CA LEU A 88 14.82 -4.67 13.89
C LEU A 88 16.25 -4.57 14.45
N TYR A 89 16.49 -5.11 15.65
CA TYR A 89 17.79 -5.02 16.33
C TYR A 89 18.85 -5.90 15.68
N ASN A 90 18.48 -7.05 15.13
CA ASN A 90 19.40 -7.90 14.36
C ASN A 90 19.77 -7.29 13.00
N ASN A 91 19.08 -6.21 12.58
CA ASN A 91 19.30 -5.50 11.32
C ASN A 91 19.22 -6.39 10.07
N ASP A 92 18.37 -7.43 10.11
CA ASP A 92 18.24 -8.44 9.05
C ASP A 92 17.41 -7.98 7.84
N CYS A 93 16.76 -6.80 7.92
CA CYS A 93 15.90 -6.27 6.88
C CYS A 93 15.94 -4.75 6.79
N GLU A 94 15.67 -4.21 5.61
CA GLU A 94 15.57 -2.78 5.34
C GLU A 94 14.12 -2.25 5.45
N GLY A 95 13.14 -3.16 5.46
CA GLY A 95 11.75 -2.78 5.60
C GLY A 95 10.86 -3.87 6.19
N PHE A 96 9.66 -3.46 6.59
CA PHE A 96 8.64 -4.30 7.20
C PHE A 96 7.34 -4.18 6.43
N VAL A 97 6.67 -5.31 6.21
CA VAL A 97 5.30 -5.38 5.73
C VAL A 97 4.44 -5.88 6.88
N LEU A 98 3.54 -5.04 7.39
CA LEU A 98 2.62 -5.36 8.47
C LEU A 98 1.24 -5.66 7.88
N VAL A 99 0.81 -6.92 7.96
CA VAL A 99 -0.48 -7.35 7.41
C VAL A 99 -1.48 -7.50 8.54
N SER A 100 -2.19 -6.42 8.84
CA SER A 100 -3.26 -6.34 9.85
C SER A 100 -4.13 -5.12 9.63
N SER A 101 -5.34 -5.14 10.20
CA SER A 101 -6.25 -3.98 10.28
C SER A 101 -6.35 -3.41 11.70
N ASP A 102 -5.50 -3.88 12.62
CA ASP A 102 -5.55 -3.48 14.02
C ASP A 102 -4.71 -2.23 14.29
N SER A 103 -5.29 -1.28 15.03
CA SER A 103 -4.63 -0.05 15.46
C SER A 103 -3.55 -0.27 16.52
N ASP A 104 -3.52 -1.42 17.18
CA ASP A 104 -2.54 -1.75 18.21
C ASP A 104 -1.12 -1.80 17.64
N PHE A 105 -0.98 -2.05 16.34
CA PHE A 105 0.28 -1.99 15.61
C PHE A 105 0.75 -0.57 15.25
N THR A 106 -0.02 0.48 15.55
CA THR A 106 0.36 1.88 15.28
C THR A 106 1.72 2.24 15.90
N ARG A 107 1.93 1.88 17.17
CA ARG A 107 3.20 2.16 17.88
C ARG A 107 4.37 1.37 17.30
N LEU A 108 4.13 0.13 16.88
CA LEU A 108 5.13 -0.67 16.18
C LEU A 108 5.55 0.00 14.86
N ALA A 109 4.59 0.37 14.01
CA ALA A 109 4.87 1.03 12.74
C ALA A 109 5.68 2.32 12.93
N THR A 110 5.28 3.17 13.89
CA THR A 110 6.02 4.38 14.26
C THR A 110 7.45 4.06 14.69
N ARG A 111 7.64 3.06 15.58
CA ARG A 111 8.98 2.70 16.09
C ARG A 111 9.91 2.17 15.00
N LEU A 112 9.39 1.38 14.07
CA LEU A 112 10.15 0.88 12.92
C LEU A 112 10.61 2.03 12.00
N ARG A 113 9.73 3.01 11.73
CA ARG A 113 10.06 4.20 10.95
C ARG A 113 11.07 5.11 11.66
N GLU A 114 10.94 5.32 12.97
CA GLU A 114 11.94 6.03 13.79
C GLU A 114 13.34 5.41 13.67
N ALA A 115 13.41 4.09 13.50
CA ALA A 115 14.65 3.36 13.27
C ALA A 115 15.14 3.39 11.80
N GLY A 116 14.49 4.19 10.93
CA GLY A 116 14.85 4.34 9.53
C GLY A 116 14.44 3.18 8.63
N LYS A 117 13.55 2.28 9.11
CA LYS A 117 13.06 1.17 8.30
C LYS A 117 11.85 1.60 7.47
N LYS A 118 11.74 1.05 6.26
CA LYS A 118 10.55 1.23 5.42
C LYS A 118 9.39 0.42 5.97
N VAL A 119 8.23 1.05 6.19
CA VAL A 119 7.04 0.37 6.74
C VAL A 119 5.89 0.43 5.73
N ILE A 120 5.42 -0.75 5.34
CA ILE A 120 4.29 -0.93 4.44
C ILE A 120 3.17 -1.63 5.21
N GLY A 121 2.04 -0.96 5.39
CA GLY A 121 0.84 -1.55 5.96
C GLY A 121 -0.03 -2.18 4.87
N MET A 122 -0.59 -3.34 5.15
CA MET A 122 -1.61 -3.98 4.30
C MET A 122 -2.79 -4.38 5.17
N GLY A 123 -3.95 -3.76 4.97
CA GLY A 123 -5.14 -4.00 5.78
C GLY A 123 -6.43 -3.72 5.02
N GLU A 124 -7.54 -4.04 5.65
CA GLU A 124 -8.87 -3.78 5.09
C GLU A 124 -9.23 -2.29 5.19
N ARG A 125 -10.24 -1.86 4.42
CA ARG A 125 -10.75 -0.47 4.43
C ARG A 125 -11.26 0.01 5.80
N LYS A 126 -11.56 -0.92 6.72
CA LYS A 126 -11.95 -0.61 8.10
C LYS A 126 -10.78 -0.18 8.99
N THR A 127 -9.53 -0.32 8.53
CA THR A 127 -8.32 0.00 9.30
C THR A 127 -8.37 1.45 9.80
N PRO A 128 -8.12 1.69 11.10
CA PRO A 128 -8.13 3.04 11.66
C PRO A 128 -7.03 3.94 11.08
N GLU A 129 -7.35 5.22 10.89
CA GLU A 129 -6.46 6.25 10.36
C GLU A 129 -5.09 6.32 11.06
N PRO A 130 -4.99 6.23 12.41
CA PRO A 130 -3.69 6.28 13.10
C PRO A 130 -2.70 5.22 12.62
N PHE A 131 -3.15 4.00 12.31
CA PHE A 131 -2.26 2.96 11.79
C PHE A 131 -1.85 3.25 10.34
N ILE A 132 -2.77 3.77 9.51
CA ILE A 132 -2.50 4.13 8.12
C ILE A 132 -1.39 5.18 8.04
N VAL A 133 -1.52 6.28 8.79
CA VAL A 133 -0.54 7.39 8.76
C VAL A 133 0.79 7.03 9.43
N ALA A 134 0.81 6.01 10.29
CA ALA A 134 2.03 5.49 10.87
C ALA A 134 2.89 4.71 9.86
N CYS A 135 2.34 4.30 8.72
CA CYS A 135 3.08 3.62 7.65
C CYS A 135 3.66 4.62 6.64
N ASP A 136 4.72 4.23 5.92
CA ASP A 136 5.20 4.99 4.75
C ASP A 136 4.31 4.78 3.53
N LYS A 137 3.69 3.60 3.45
CA LYS A 137 2.68 3.25 2.47
C LYS A 137 1.66 2.32 3.09
N PHE A 138 0.38 2.53 2.76
CA PHE A 138 -0.69 1.64 3.17
C PHE A 138 -1.48 1.16 1.96
N ILE A 139 -1.75 -0.14 1.89
CA ILE A 139 -2.42 -0.77 0.75
C ILE A 139 -3.67 -1.49 1.25
N TYR A 140 -4.81 -1.12 0.67
CA TYR A 140 -6.06 -1.78 0.99
C TYR A 140 -6.14 -3.16 0.33
N ILE A 141 -6.38 -4.19 1.12
CA ILE A 141 -6.45 -5.59 0.67
C ILE A 141 -7.54 -5.78 -0.40
N GLU A 142 -8.63 -5.04 -0.33
CA GLU A 142 -9.70 -5.06 -1.33
C GLU A 142 -9.21 -4.63 -2.72
N VAL A 143 -8.27 -3.69 -2.78
CA VAL A 143 -7.68 -3.23 -4.04
C VAL A 143 -6.82 -4.31 -4.67
N ILE A 144 -5.97 -4.95 -3.86
CA ILE A 144 -5.12 -6.07 -4.29
C ILE A 144 -5.98 -7.22 -4.83
N ARG A 145 -7.03 -7.58 -4.08
CA ARG A 145 -7.93 -8.68 -4.45
C ARG A 145 -8.65 -8.43 -5.77
N ASN A 146 -9.11 -7.21 -6.00
CA ASN A 146 -9.81 -6.85 -7.24
C ASN A 146 -8.86 -6.85 -8.45
N ALA A 147 -7.64 -6.36 -8.29
CA ALA A 147 -6.62 -6.43 -9.34
C ALA A 147 -6.30 -7.88 -9.74
N ALA A 148 -6.20 -8.79 -8.77
CA ALA A 148 -5.97 -10.21 -9.03
C ALA A 148 -7.17 -10.91 -9.71
N ALA A 149 -8.40 -10.50 -9.43
CA ALA A 149 -9.60 -11.08 -10.02
C ALA A 149 -9.84 -10.66 -11.49
N THR A 150 -9.30 -9.51 -11.89
CA THR A 150 -9.51 -8.98 -13.25
C THR A 150 -8.54 -9.56 -14.28
N GLY A 151 -7.44 -10.21 -13.88
CA GLY A 151 -6.49 -10.91 -14.78
C GLY A 151 -6.02 -10.08 -15.99
N ALA A 152 -6.24 -8.77 -16.00
CA ALA A 152 -6.04 -7.91 -17.14
C ALA A 152 -4.56 -7.61 -17.33
N PRO A 153 -4.00 -7.83 -18.54
CA PRO A 153 -2.74 -7.21 -18.92
C PRO A 153 -2.91 -5.67 -18.90
N ALA A 154 -1.83 -4.98 -18.62
CA ALA A 154 -1.77 -3.56 -18.28
C ALA A 154 -2.27 -2.57 -19.37
N ASP A 155 -2.78 -3.03 -20.51
CA ASP A 155 -3.04 -2.23 -21.71
C ASP A 155 -4.47 -2.29 -22.27
N GLU A 156 -5.44 -2.98 -21.63
CA GLU A 156 -6.81 -3.04 -22.18
C GLU A 156 -7.81 -2.13 -21.45
N ALA A 157 -8.64 -1.54 -22.27
CA ALA A 157 -9.59 -0.48 -22.06
C ALA A 157 -10.45 -0.56 -20.78
N TRP A 158 -10.58 0.58 -20.11
CA TRP A 158 -11.57 0.90 -19.10
C TRP A 158 -12.99 0.57 -19.57
N ASP A 159 -13.68 -0.31 -18.86
CA ASP A 159 -15.12 -0.52 -18.98
C ASP A 159 -15.85 0.25 -17.86
N ALA A 160 -16.55 1.30 -18.24
CA ALA A 160 -17.30 2.19 -17.35
C ALA A 160 -18.50 1.53 -16.62
N SER A 161 -18.83 0.27 -16.95
CA SER A 161 -19.98 -0.45 -16.38
C SER A 161 -19.67 -1.24 -15.10
N ARG A 162 -18.40 -1.27 -14.62
CA ARG A 162 -18.02 -1.98 -13.39
C ARG A 162 -18.30 -1.12 -12.16
N PRO A 163 -18.86 -1.69 -11.07
CA PRO A 163 -19.08 -0.94 -9.84
C PRO A 163 -17.74 -0.46 -9.27
N SER A 164 -17.53 0.86 -9.29
CA SER A 164 -16.41 1.50 -8.64
C SER A 164 -16.47 1.17 -7.15
N LEU A 165 -15.33 0.75 -6.58
CA LEU A 165 -15.18 0.64 -5.13
C LEU A 165 -15.48 2.00 -4.53
N LYS A 166 -16.59 2.11 -3.78
CA LYS A 166 -16.96 3.39 -3.14
C LYS A 166 -15.80 3.83 -2.25
N PRO A 167 -15.23 5.03 -2.49
CA PRO A 167 -14.22 5.59 -1.61
C PRO A 167 -14.82 5.74 -0.21
N ARG A 168 -13.96 5.64 0.83
CA ARG A 168 -14.33 5.97 2.21
C ARG A 168 -14.99 7.36 2.17
N ARG A 169 -16.24 7.49 2.62
CA ARG A 169 -16.98 8.75 2.61
C ARG A 169 -16.18 9.82 3.36
N ARG A 170 -15.44 10.62 2.65
CA ARG A 170 -15.20 12.02 2.97
C ARG A 170 -16.15 12.80 2.06
N ASP A 171 -17.06 13.55 2.65
CA ASP A 171 -18.05 14.33 1.93
C ASP A 171 -17.35 15.29 0.96
N GLY A 172 -17.60 15.13 -0.34
CA GLY A 172 -17.04 16.00 -1.37
C GLY A 172 -17.69 15.73 -2.73
N ALA A 173 -17.76 16.77 -3.57
CA ALA A 173 -18.16 16.67 -4.95
C ALA A 173 -17.31 15.62 -5.69
N VAL A 174 -17.92 14.91 -6.64
CA VAL A 174 -17.23 13.88 -7.45
C VAL A 174 -17.13 14.42 -8.87
N THR A 175 -15.96 14.30 -9.50
CA THR A 175 -15.77 14.68 -10.91
C THR A 175 -16.63 13.82 -11.82
N ALA A 176 -16.80 14.24 -13.08
CA ALA A 176 -17.54 13.47 -14.10
C ALA A 176 -16.96 12.04 -14.30
N GLN A 177 -15.68 11.84 -13.97
CA GLN A 177 -14.94 10.56 -14.04
C GLN A 177 -15.03 9.73 -12.77
N GLY A 178 -15.80 10.15 -11.75
CA GLY A 178 -15.96 9.42 -10.49
C GLY A 178 -14.81 9.57 -9.50
N VAL A 179 -13.85 10.45 -9.73
CA VAL A 179 -12.75 10.77 -8.81
C VAL A 179 -13.24 11.83 -7.81
N PRO A 180 -13.04 11.64 -6.48
CA PRO A 180 -13.40 12.63 -5.49
C PRO A 180 -12.64 13.95 -5.69
N GLN A 181 -13.32 15.09 -5.53
CA GLN A 181 -12.71 16.42 -5.66
C GLN A 181 -11.51 16.58 -4.71
N SER A 182 -11.58 16.03 -3.51
CA SER A 182 -10.47 16.04 -2.55
C SER A 182 -9.17 15.41 -3.09
N VAL A 183 -9.27 14.47 -4.04
CA VAL A 183 -8.11 13.86 -4.71
C VAL A 183 -7.55 14.81 -5.77
N VAL A 184 -8.41 15.51 -6.48
CA VAL A 184 -8.00 16.53 -7.46
C VAL A 184 -7.28 17.66 -6.74
N ASP A 185 -7.84 18.13 -5.63
CA ASP A 185 -7.24 19.19 -4.79
C ASP A 185 -5.90 18.73 -4.20
N LEU A 186 -5.81 17.49 -3.70
CA LEU A 186 -4.55 16.92 -3.21
C LEU A 186 -3.45 16.92 -4.29
N ILE A 187 -3.81 16.57 -5.54
CA ILE A 187 -2.87 16.57 -6.67
C ILE A 187 -2.45 18.00 -6.98
N ALA A 188 -3.39 18.95 -7.05
CA ALA A 188 -3.13 20.36 -7.35
C ALA A 188 -2.25 21.03 -6.28
N ASP A 189 -2.59 20.85 -4.99
CA ASP A 189 -1.82 21.38 -3.86
C ASP A 189 -0.40 20.79 -3.80
N SER A 190 -0.27 19.49 -4.13
CA SER A 190 1.04 18.84 -4.15
C SER A 190 1.87 19.30 -5.33
N LEU A 191 1.25 19.54 -6.48
CA LEU A 191 1.87 20.05 -7.68
C LEU A 191 2.42 21.46 -7.48
N SER A 192 1.62 22.36 -6.89
CA SER A 192 2.02 23.75 -6.62
C SER A 192 3.26 23.88 -5.72
N MET A 193 3.51 22.86 -4.87
CA MET A 193 4.68 22.88 -3.96
C MET A 193 6.01 22.52 -4.66
N ILE A 194 5.97 21.86 -5.81
CA ILE A 194 7.16 21.32 -6.50
C ILE A 194 7.26 21.76 -7.95
N ALA A 195 6.30 22.60 -8.42
CA ALA A 195 6.31 23.13 -9.78
C ALA A 195 7.52 24.05 -9.99
N ASP A 196 8.11 23.96 -11.19
CA ASP A 196 9.15 24.87 -11.65
C ASP A 196 8.57 26.26 -12.04
N GLU A 197 9.43 27.15 -12.56
CA GLU A 197 9.04 28.50 -12.99
C GLU A 197 8.00 28.52 -14.12
N ASP A 198 7.94 27.44 -14.91
CA ASP A 198 6.95 27.26 -15.99
C ASP A 198 5.66 26.57 -15.49
N GLY A 199 5.57 26.25 -14.20
CA GLY A 199 4.44 25.57 -13.56
C GLY A 199 4.43 24.05 -13.76
N PHE A 200 5.50 23.44 -14.28
CA PHE A 200 5.62 21.99 -14.47
C PHE A 200 6.32 21.32 -13.31
N ALA A 201 5.87 20.12 -12.96
CA ALA A 201 6.59 19.23 -12.04
C ALA A 201 6.72 17.81 -12.60
N PHE A 202 7.79 17.12 -12.19
CA PHE A 202 8.02 15.73 -12.59
C PHE A 202 7.02 14.80 -11.90
N MET A 203 6.33 13.95 -12.68
CA MET A 203 5.28 13.03 -12.20
C MET A 203 5.78 12.08 -11.10
N GLY A 204 7.03 11.63 -11.16
CA GLY A 204 7.60 10.74 -10.15
C GLY A 204 7.78 11.44 -8.80
N GLU A 205 8.19 12.71 -8.83
CA GLU A 205 8.37 13.54 -7.64
C GLU A 205 7.02 13.87 -7.01
N LEU A 206 6.03 14.23 -7.82
CA LEU A 206 4.65 14.42 -7.39
C LEU A 206 4.08 13.17 -6.71
N GLY A 207 4.25 12.00 -7.32
CA GLY A 207 3.78 10.74 -6.74
C GLY A 207 4.42 10.45 -5.37
N ASN A 208 5.72 10.71 -5.23
CA ASN A 208 6.41 10.57 -3.95
C ASN A 208 5.92 11.57 -2.90
N LEU A 209 5.63 12.82 -3.29
CA LEU A 209 5.10 13.83 -2.37
C LEU A 209 3.68 13.48 -1.90
N ILE A 210 2.82 13.02 -2.81
CA ILE A 210 1.48 12.57 -2.46
C ILE A 210 1.52 11.41 -1.47
N LEU A 211 2.37 10.41 -1.68
CA LEU A 211 2.52 9.28 -0.76
C LEU A 211 3.03 9.69 0.63
N ARG A 212 3.89 10.71 0.72
CA ARG A 212 4.34 11.26 2.02
C ARG A 212 3.21 11.95 2.78
N LYS A 213 2.29 12.61 2.07
CA LYS A 213 1.12 13.28 2.68
C LYS A 213 -0.01 12.29 3.01
N HIS A 214 -0.23 11.31 2.13
CA HIS A 214 -1.31 10.33 2.18
C HIS A 214 -0.76 8.93 1.88
N PRO A 215 -0.32 8.18 2.90
CA PRO A 215 0.29 6.85 2.71
C PRO A 215 -0.64 5.83 2.04
N ASP A 216 -1.97 6.02 2.17
CA ASP A 216 -3.00 5.16 1.57
C ASP A 216 -3.39 5.58 0.14
N PHE A 217 -2.75 6.63 -0.40
CA PHE A 217 -3.01 7.03 -1.78
C PHE A 217 -2.51 5.96 -2.75
N ASP A 218 -3.44 5.39 -3.51
CA ASP A 218 -3.15 4.48 -4.62
C ASP A 218 -4.14 4.76 -5.75
N PRO A 219 -3.69 5.01 -7.00
CA PRO A 219 -4.58 5.23 -8.14
C PRO A 219 -5.60 4.10 -8.34
N ARG A 220 -5.26 2.87 -7.94
CA ARG A 220 -6.14 1.70 -7.99
C ARG A 220 -7.38 1.85 -7.09
N ASN A 221 -7.33 2.69 -6.04
CA ASN A 221 -8.50 3.04 -5.21
C ASN A 221 -9.59 3.75 -6.00
N TYR A 222 -9.21 4.39 -7.12
CA TYR A 222 -10.07 5.19 -7.99
C TYR A 222 -10.29 4.51 -9.35
N GLY A 223 -9.83 3.26 -9.52
CA GLY A 223 -10.00 2.46 -10.74
C GLY A 223 -8.90 2.61 -11.78
N PHE A 224 -7.80 3.30 -11.49
CA PHE A 224 -6.71 3.52 -12.43
C PHE A 224 -5.48 2.69 -12.05
N GLN A 225 -4.82 2.08 -13.01
CA GLN A 225 -3.62 1.26 -12.75
C GLN A 225 -2.38 2.12 -12.41
N LYS A 226 -2.31 3.34 -12.92
CA LYS A 226 -1.16 4.25 -12.78
C LYS A 226 -1.63 5.67 -12.47
N LEU A 227 -0.82 6.43 -11.73
CA LEU A 227 -1.06 7.85 -11.45
C LEU A 227 -1.23 8.66 -12.75
N THR A 228 -0.44 8.37 -13.78
CA THR A 228 -0.55 9.03 -15.08
C THR A 228 -1.90 8.82 -15.76
N GLN A 229 -2.54 7.67 -15.57
CA GLN A 229 -3.88 7.40 -16.11
C GLN A 229 -4.94 8.17 -15.33
N LEU A 230 -4.85 8.18 -14.00
CA LEU A 230 -5.74 8.97 -13.15
C LEU A 230 -5.65 10.44 -13.52
N VAL A 231 -4.45 11.00 -13.59
CA VAL A 231 -4.26 12.42 -13.93
C VAL A 231 -4.75 12.75 -15.34
N LYS A 232 -4.52 11.86 -16.32
CA LYS A 232 -5.04 12.02 -17.69
C LYS A 232 -6.57 12.05 -17.77
N SER A 233 -7.26 11.40 -16.84
CA SER A 233 -8.72 11.42 -16.78
C SER A 233 -9.26 12.71 -16.18
N LEU A 234 -8.40 13.56 -15.60
CA LEU A 234 -8.77 14.84 -15.02
C LEU A 234 -8.45 15.97 -16.02
N ASP A 235 -9.47 16.67 -16.49
CA ASP A 235 -9.32 17.74 -17.52
C ASP A 235 -8.52 18.95 -17.02
N ARG A 236 -8.36 19.09 -15.70
CA ARG A 236 -7.66 20.18 -15.05
C ARG A 236 -6.16 20.22 -15.36
N PHE A 237 -5.54 19.06 -15.60
CA PHE A 237 -4.09 18.97 -15.72
C PHE A 237 -3.62 18.80 -17.16
N GLU A 238 -2.50 19.46 -17.48
CA GLU A 238 -1.75 19.27 -18.72
C GLU A 238 -0.58 18.30 -18.48
N ILE A 239 -0.37 17.38 -19.41
CA ILE A 239 0.71 16.39 -19.34
C ILE A 239 1.66 16.60 -20.51
N ASP A 240 2.95 16.78 -20.20
CA ASP A 240 4.04 16.88 -21.14
C ASP A 240 5.00 15.68 -20.99
N ALA A 241 5.24 14.96 -22.09
CA ALA A 241 6.10 13.77 -22.11
C ALA A 241 7.40 14.09 -22.84
N ARG A 242 8.45 14.45 -22.09
CA ARG A 242 9.77 14.84 -22.61
C ARG A 242 10.65 13.61 -22.84
N PRO A 243 11.31 13.49 -24.00
CA PRO A 243 12.26 12.41 -24.26
C PRO A 243 13.48 12.53 -23.33
N THR A 244 14.05 11.39 -22.96
CA THR A 244 15.29 11.33 -22.20
C THR A 244 16.46 10.94 -23.11
N SER A 245 17.67 10.89 -22.57
CA SER A 245 18.85 10.34 -23.26
C SER A 245 18.68 8.86 -23.66
N ASN A 246 17.74 8.14 -23.03
CA ASN A 246 17.37 6.78 -23.43
C ASN A 246 16.10 6.85 -24.30
N PRO A 247 16.15 6.40 -25.58
CA PRO A 247 15.02 6.51 -26.52
C PRO A 247 13.77 5.71 -26.11
N HIS A 248 13.91 4.77 -25.17
CA HIS A 248 12.80 3.97 -24.66
C HIS A 248 12.17 4.54 -23.37
N THR A 249 12.70 5.65 -22.84
CA THR A 249 12.23 6.26 -21.58
C THR A 249 11.80 7.69 -21.82
N LYS A 250 10.60 8.06 -21.33
CA LYS A 250 10.10 9.44 -21.34
C LYS A 250 9.90 9.91 -19.92
N HIS A 251 10.34 11.12 -19.62
CA HIS A 251 9.96 11.80 -18.38
C HIS A 251 8.62 12.47 -18.59
N VAL A 252 7.69 12.22 -17.68
CA VAL A 252 6.36 12.79 -17.72
C VAL A 252 6.29 13.95 -16.72
N TYR A 253 5.93 15.12 -17.22
CA TYR A 253 5.72 16.33 -16.45
C TYR A 253 4.22 16.68 -16.41
N LEU A 254 3.83 17.39 -15.39
CA LEU A 254 2.45 17.78 -15.13
C LEU A 254 2.38 19.27 -14.81
N ARG A 255 1.35 19.97 -15.32
CA ARG A 255 1.03 21.36 -14.99
C ARG A 255 -0.45 21.47 -14.68
N ASP A 256 -0.82 22.29 -13.69
CA ASP A 256 -2.21 22.67 -13.42
C ASP A 256 -2.61 23.80 -14.38
N LYS A 257 -3.67 23.61 -15.16
CA LYS A 257 -4.19 24.62 -16.09
C LYS A 257 -4.94 25.76 -15.41
N GLU A 258 -5.34 25.54 -14.14
CA GLU A 258 -6.07 26.50 -13.32
C GLU A 258 -5.15 27.24 -12.34
N ALA A 259 -3.86 26.91 -12.29
CA ALA A 259 -2.89 27.69 -11.52
C ALA A 259 -2.66 29.03 -12.23
N GLU A 260 -2.98 30.12 -11.53
CA GLU A 260 -2.66 31.51 -11.93
C GLU A 260 -1.18 31.85 -11.69
#